data_2084f1c90c99559bdfc76345213d9185
#
_entry.id   2084f1c90c99559bdfc76345213d9185
#
_cell.length_a   1.000
_cell.length_b   1.000
_cell.length_c   1.000
_cell.angle_alpha   90.00
_cell.angle_beta   90.00
_cell.angle_gamma   90.00
#
_symmetry.space_group_name_H-M   'P 1'
#
loop_
_entity.id
_entity.type
_entity.pdbx_description
1 polymer ?
#
loop_
_entity_poly.entity_id
_entity_poly.type
_entity_poly.pdbx_seq_one_letter_code
_entity_poly.pdbx_strand_id
1 'polypeptide(L)'
;IISLVLRTGLTTEEICGLKIQQLVTNDQTDQCGIMILGIRNRFIKVPSDLFSLLLLLSEQTYNETGNLFLTRLKQCPFTQRNLLLEIKKACLRAEVRPFTLQQLRNFSILLMLRSHAPEEVVSDYVSTDSRWMTRYKEAAPSLNAAPVIM
;
A
#
# COMPACT_ATOMS: atom_id res chain seq x y z
N ILE A 1 -0.35 0.97 7.85
CA ILE A 1 0.35 1.45 6.64
C ILE A 1 1.17 0.33 6.00
N ILE A 2 2.11 -0.30 6.70
CA ILE A 2 2.99 -1.36 6.14
C ILE A 2 2.15 -2.47 5.49
N SER A 3 1.18 -3.04 6.22
CA SER A 3 0.30 -4.10 5.70
C SER A 3 -0.52 -3.63 4.48
N LEU A 4 -0.92 -2.36 4.46
CA LEU A 4 -1.66 -1.80 3.35
C LEU A 4 -0.79 -1.73 2.08
N VAL A 5 0.43 -1.18 2.18
CA VAL A 5 1.36 -1.11 1.05
C VAL A 5 1.71 -2.51 0.54
N LEU A 6 1.98 -3.46 1.45
CA LEU A 6 2.33 -4.82 1.09
C LEU A 6 1.22 -5.54 0.31
N ARG A 7 -0.04 -5.30 0.66
CA ARG A 7 -1.20 -5.96 0.04
C ARG A 7 -1.76 -5.23 -1.18
N THR A 8 -1.47 -3.94 -1.33
CA THR A 8 -2.07 -3.10 -2.37
C THR A 8 -1.06 -2.51 -3.35
N GLY A 9 0.20 -2.42 -2.98
CA GLY A 9 1.22 -1.75 -3.78
C GLY A 9 1.02 -0.23 -3.91
N LEU A 10 0.29 0.42 -3.01
CA LEU A 10 0.12 1.87 -2.99
C LEU A 10 1.46 2.59 -2.86
N THR A 11 1.60 3.74 -3.53
CA THR A 11 2.77 4.59 -3.40
C THR A 11 2.79 5.34 -2.08
N THR A 12 3.96 5.84 -1.68
CA THR A 12 4.08 6.69 -0.48
C THR A 12 3.20 7.94 -0.57
N GLU A 13 3.11 8.53 -1.77
CA GLU A 13 2.27 9.70 -2.03
C GLU A 13 0.78 9.38 -1.85
N GLU A 14 0.32 8.27 -2.42
CA GLU A 14 -1.06 7.81 -2.27
C GLU A 14 -1.41 7.52 -0.81
N ILE A 15 -0.51 6.92 -0.05
CA ILE A 15 -0.70 6.69 1.40
C ILE A 15 -0.81 8.02 2.16
N CYS A 16 0.08 8.99 1.90
CA CYS A 16 0.04 10.30 2.57
C CYS A 16 -1.22 11.09 2.22
N GLY A 17 -1.70 10.96 0.99
CA GLY A 17 -2.89 11.66 0.50
C GLY A 17 -4.21 10.93 0.71
N LEU A 18 -4.21 9.71 1.26
CA LEU A 18 -5.40 8.89 1.37
C LEU A 18 -6.45 9.52 2.27
N LYS A 19 -7.67 9.66 1.72
CA LYS A 19 -8.83 10.24 2.40
C LYS A 19 -9.76 9.15 2.93
N ILE A 20 -10.44 9.44 4.03
CA ILE A 20 -11.45 8.56 4.62
C ILE A 20 -12.56 8.23 3.62
N GLN A 21 -13.02 9.21 2.86
CA GLN A 21 -14.05 9.04 1.83
C GLN A 21 -13.66 8.14 0.65
N GLN A 22 -12.38 7.77 0.52
CA GLN A 22 -11.91 6.83 -0.49
C GLN A 22 -12.07 5.37 -0.07
N LEU A 23 -12.39 5.11 1.21
CA LEU A 23 -12.77 3.78 1.68
C LEU A 23 -14.19 3.48 1.20
N VAL A 24 -14.34 2.49 0.34
CA VAL A 24 -15.62 2.16 -0.29
C VAL A 24 -15.94 0.68 -0.16
N THR A 25 -17.23 0.40 -0.02
CA THR A 25 -17.78 -0.95 -0.07
C THR A 25 -18.68 -1.07 -1.30
N ASN A 26 -18.64 -2.22 -1.94
CA ASN A 26 -19.55 -2.55 -3.01
C ASN A 26 -20.55 -3.59 -2.49
N ASP A 27 -21.75 -3.14 -2.14
CA ASP A 27 -22.79 -3.99 -1.56
C ASP A 27 -23.27 -5.10 -2.49
N GLN A 28 -23.10 -4.94 -3.82
CA GLN A 28 -23.51 -5.96 -4.79
C GLN A 28 -22.52 -7.13 -4.87
N THR A 29 -21.23 -6.88 -4.61
CA THR A 29 -20.17 -7.88 -4.76
C THR A 29 -19.52 -8.27 -3.43
N ASP A 30 -19.97 -7.69 -2.32
CA ASP A 30 -19.37 -7.83 -0.99
C ASP A 30 -17.85 -7.54 -1.00
N GLN A 31 -17.44 -6.62 -1.87
CA GLN A 31 -16.05 -6.21 -1.99
C GLN A 31 -15.83 -4.87 -1.29
N CYS A 32 -14.78 -4.82 -0.51
CA CYS A 32 -14.31 -3.60 0.12
C CYS A 32 -12.94 -3.20 -0.42
N GLY A 33 -12.67 -1.90 -0.45
CA GLY A 33 -11.43 -1.40 -1.00
C GLY A 33 -11.29 0.11 -0.96
N ILE A 34 -10.32 0.59 -1.73
CA ILE A 34 -9.95 1.98 -1.81
C ILE A 34 -10.13 2.47 -3.24
N MET A 35 -10.86 3.56 -3.41
CA MET A 35 -10.97 4.25 -4.69
C MET A 35 -9.84 5.28 -4.80
N ILE A 36 -8.84 5.01 -5.62
CA ILE A 36 -7.79 5.97 -5.92
C ILE A 36 -8.23 6.85 -7.08
N LEU A 37 -8.29 8.16 -6.80
CA LEU A 37 -8.66 9.19 -7.77
C LEU A 37 -7.39 9.71 -8.46
N GLY A 38 -7.43 9.82 -9.78
CA GLY A 38 -6.30 10.30 -10.57
C GLY A 38 -6.69 10.47 -12.04
N ILE A 39 -5.71 10.48 -12.94
CA ILE A 39 -5.94 10.51 -14.39
C ILE A 39 -6.82 9.32 -14.81
N ARG A 40 -6.61 8.17 -14.18
CA ARG A 40 -7.50 7.00 -14.25
C ARG A 40 -7.87 6.63 -12.83
N ASN A 41 -9.16 6.67 -12.54
CA ASN A 41 -9.67 6.15 -11.27
C ASN A 41 -9.48 4.65 -11.23
N ARG A 42 -8.99 4.13 -10.13
CA ARG A 42 -8.82 2.69 -9.95
C ARG A 42 -9.33 2.24 -8.58
N PHE A 43 -10.02 1.12 -8.59
CA PHE A 43 -10.45 0.46 -7.37
C PHE A 43 -9.39 -0.55 -6.93
N ILE A 44 -8.93 -0.42 -5.70
CA ILE A 44 -7.95 -1.33 -5.09
C ILE A 44 -8.68 -2.16 -4.04
N LYS A 45 -8.86 -3.45 -4.33
CA LYS A 45 -9.45 -4.37 -3.38
C LYS A 45 -8.56 -4.52 -2.14
N VAL A 46 -9.17 -4.41 -0.97
CA VAL A 46 -8.49 -4.59 0.32
C VAL A 46 -9.12 -5.80 1.03
N PRO A 47 -8.32 -6.70 1.60
CA PRO A 47 -8.84 -7.79 2.41
C PRO A 47 -9.71 -7.27 3.56
N SER A 48 -10.80 -7.99 3.87
CA SER A 48 -11.82 -7.55 4.83
C SER A 48 -11.26 -7.29 6.24
N ASP A 49 -10.30 -8.09 6.67
CA ASP A 49 -9.60 -7.91 7.95
C ASP A 49 -8.87 -6.56 8.03
N LEU A 50 -8.12 -6.23 6.97
CA LEU A 50 -7.41 -4.96 6.88
C LEU A 50 -8.37 -3.79 6.68
N PHE A 51 -9.42 -3.96 5.87
CA PHE A 51 -10.42 -2.92 5.65
C PHE A 51 -11.16 -2.54 6.94
N SER A 52 -11.53 -3.52 7.76
CA SER A 52 -12.13 -3.27 9.06
C SER A 52 -11.22 -2.44 9.99
N LEU A 53 -9.92 -2.69 9.96
CA LEU A 53 -8.94 -1.86 10.69
C LEU A 53 -8.85 -0.43 10.16
N LEU A 54 -8.97 -0.24 8.83
CA LEU A 54 -8.99 1.10 8.24
C LEU A 54 -10.27 1.87 8.62
N LEU A 55 -11.41 1.20 8.68
CA LEU A 55 -12.67 1.79 9.15
C LEU A 55 -12.58 2.21 10.62
N LEU A 56 -12.09 1.34 11.50
CA LEU A 56 -11.86 1.68 12.90
C LEU A 56 -10.92 2.88 13.05
N LEU A 57 -9.85 2.92 12.25
CA LEU A 57 -8.94 4.07 12.23
C LEU A 57 -9.67 5.34 11.78
N SER A 58 -10.53 5.26 10.77
CA SER A 58 -11.28 6.40 10.24
C SER A 58 -12.22 7.02 11.28
N GLU A 59 -12.82 6.21 12.13
CA GLU A 59 -13.66 6.65 13.23
C GLU A 59 -12.87 7.44 14.31
N GLN A 60 -11.60 7.04 14.51
CA GLN A 60 -10.72 7.66 15.51
C GLN A 60 -9.97 8.90 14.99
N THR A 61 -9.86 9.07 13.68
CA THR A 61 -9.05 10.11 13.04
C THR A 61 -9.87 11.20 12.36
N TYR A 62 -11.08 11.48 12.89
CA TYR A 62 -11.87 12.58 12.36
C TYR A 62 -11.07 13.89 12.36
N ASN A 63 -10.96 14.52 11.21
CA ASN A 63 -10.23 15.77 11.01
C ASN A 63 -10.80 16.56 9.83
N GLU A 64 -10.57 17.87 9.83
CA GLU A 64 -11.07 18.77 8.76
C GLU A 64 -10.51 18.45 7.37
N THR A 65 -9.31 17.87 7.30
CA THR A 65 -8.67 17.52 6.02
C THR A 65 -9.20 16.24 5.42
N GLY A 66 -9.92 15.42 6.20
CA GLY A 66 -10.43 14.11 5.80
C GLY A 66 -9.35 13.06 5.54
N ASN A 67 -8.09 13.30 5.90
CA ASN A 67 -7.01 12.32 5.73
C ASN A 67 -7.17 11.14 6.68
N LEU A 68 -6.91 9.93 6.17
CA LEU A 68 -6.98 8.71 6.97
C LEU A 68 -5.78 8.57 7.92
N PHE A 69 -4.58 8.91 7.46
CA PHE A 69 -3.36 8.79 8.24
C PHE A 69 -2.85 10.14 8.71
N LEU A 70 -2.77 10.28 10.03
CA LEU A 70 -2.32 11.50 10.70
C LEU A 70 -1.09 11.23 11.58
N THR A 71 -0.25 12.24 11.73
CA THR A 71 0.87 12.18 12.67
C THR A 71 0.35 12.14 14.11
N ARG A 72 0.98 11.33 14.97
CA ARG A 72 0.52 11.10 16.34
C ARG A 72 0.45 12.39 17.19
N LEU A 73 1.47 13.23 17.08
CA LEU A 73 1.58 14.41 17.97
C LEU A 73 0.77 15.60 17.47
N LYS A 74 0.85 15.91 16.17
CA LYS A 74 0.25 17.12 15.60
C LYS A 74 -1.11 16.87 14.96
N GLN A 75 -1.54 15.62 14.85
CA GLN A 75 -2.80 15.24 14.17
C GLN A 75 -2.92 15.90 12.78
N CYS A 76 -1.79 16.02 12.07
CA CYS A 76 -1.74 16.54 10.70
C CYS A 76 -1.40 15.42 9.71
N PRO A 77 -1.76 15.55 8.44
CA PRO A 77 -1.42 14.57 7.41
C PRO A 77 0.09 14.31 7.36
N PHE A 78 0.47 13.06 7.08
CA PHE A 78 1.87 12.72 6.87
C PHE A 78 2.42 13.41 5.63
N THR A 79 3.63 13.96 5.75
CA THR A 79 4.49 14.19 4.58
C THR A 79 5.26 12.90 4.27
N GLN A 80 5.69 12.72 3.03
CA GLN A 80 6.49 11.54 2.65
C GLN A 80 7.73 11.37 3.54
N ARG A 81 8.39 12.49 3.88
CA ARG A 81 9.57 12.50 4.77
C ARG A 81 9.23 12.01 6.18
N ASN A 82 8.15 12.52 6.77
CA ASN A 82 7.74 12.13 8.11
C ASN A 82 7.32 10.66 8.16
N LEU A 83 6.62 10.19 7.14
CA LEU A 83 6.21 8.80 7.04
C LEU A 83 7.43 7.87 6.94
N LEU A 84 8.43 8.24 6.14
CA LEU A 84 9.68 7.47 6.04
C LEU A 84 10.40 7.36 7.39
N LEU A 85 10.44 8.45 8.15
CA LEU A 85 11.05 8.46 9.50
C LEU A 85 10.27 7.56 10.48
N GLU A 86 8.94 7.55 10.43
CA GLU A 86 8.12 6.68 11.30
C GLU A 86 8.31 5.20 10.95
N ILE A 87 8.40 4.85 9.66
CA ILE A 87 8.72 3.48 9.24
C ILE A 87 10.10 3.06 9.75
N LYS A 88 11.11 3.93 9.60
CA LYS A 88 12.47 3.65 10.11
C LYS A 88 12.46 3.43 11.62
N LYS A 89 11.76 4.25 12.40
CA LYS A 89 11.62 4.07 13.85
C LYS A 89 10.90 2.74 14.18
N ALA A 90 9.89 2.37 13.42
CA ALA A 90 9.20 1.09 13.60
C ALA A 90 10.13 -0.10 13.36
N CYS A 91 10.94 -0.06 12.30
CA CYS A 91 11.95 -1.09 12.02
C CYS A 91 12.96 -1.21 13.17
N LEU A 92 13.45 -0.08 13.70
CA LEU A 92 14.39 -0.08 14.82
C LEU A 92 13.78 -0.69 16.08
N ARG A 93 12.52 -0.35 16.39
CA ARG A 93 11.81 -0.95 17.55
C ARG A 93 11.58 -2.45 17.39
N ALA A 94 11.38 -2.91 16.17
CA ALA A 94 11.19 -4.32 15.84
C ALA A 94 12.50 -5.09 15.65
N GLU A 95 13.65 -4.42 15.79
CA GLU A 95 14.99 -4.99 15.58
C GLU A 95 15.16 -5.63 14.20
N VAL A 96 14.49 -5.08 13.19
CA VAL A 96 14.60 -5.50 11.80
C VAL A 96 15.39 -4.50 10.97
N ARG A 97 15.99 -4.99 9.89
CA ARG A 97 16.69 -4.11 8.95
C ARG A 97 15.74 -3.05 8.39
N PRO A 98 16.10 -1.76 8.42
CA PRO A 98 15.28 -0.70 7.87
C PRO A 98 15.01 -0.90 6.38
N PHE A 99 13.76 -0.67 5.98
CA PHE A 99 13.31 -0.66 4.59
C PHE A 99 12.50 0.59 4.29
N THR A 100 12.31 0.89 3.00
CA THR A 100 11.47 1.98 2.53
C THR A 100 10.11 1.44 2.07
N LEU A 101 9.09 2.30 2.05
CA LEU A 101 7.79 1.93 1.48
C LEU A 101 7.90 1.61 -0.03
N GLN A 102 8.84 2.24 -0.74
CA GLN A 102 9.10 1.90 -2.14
C GLN A 102 9.63 0.47 -2.31
N GLN A 103 10.53 0.03 -1.44
CA GLN A 103 11.00 -1.36 -1.44
C GLN A 103 9.86 -2.33 -1.12
N LEU A 104 9.01 -1.98 -0.16
CA LEU A 104 7.84 -2.79 0.19
C LEU A 104 6.83 -2.86 -0.96
N ARG A 105 6.57 -1.75 -1.65
CA ARG A 105 5.75 -1.71 -2.87
C ARG A 105 6.35 -2.59 -3.98
N ASN A 106 7.64 -2.50 -4.22
CA ASN A 106 8.32 -3.34 -5.21
C ASN A 106 8.13 -4.82 -4.90
N PHE A 107 8.25 -5.19 -3.62
CA PHE A 107 8.01 -6.55 -3.16
C PHE A 107 6.55 -6.97 -3.36
N SER A 108 5.59 -6.09 -3.09
CA SER A 108 4.16 -6.33 -3.36
C SER A 108 3.90 -6.64 -4.85
N ILE A 109 4.48 -5.85 -5.76
CA ILE A 109 4.36 -6.07 -7.21
C ILE A 109 4.94 -7.44 -7.61
N LEU A 110 6.12 -7.79 -7.08
CA LEU A 110 6.74 -9.09 -7.33
C LEU A 110 5.87 -10.25 -6.85
N LEU A 111 5.21 -10.12 -5.68
CA LEU A 111 4.29 -11.13 -5.19
C LEU A 111 3.07 -11.31 -6.10
N MET A 112 2.51 -10.20 -6.61
CA MET A 112 1.40 -10.25 -7.56
C MET A 112 1.78 -10.97 -8.85
N LEU A 113 2.94 -10.68 -9.42
CA LEU A 113 3.46 -11.34 -10.62
C LEU A 113 3.74 -12.83 -10.37
N ARG A 114 4.26 -13.18 -9.21
CA ARG A 114 4.50 -14.59 -8.83
C ARG A 114 3.23 -15.39 -8.62
N SER A 115 2.13 -14.74 -8.25
CA SER A 115 0.81 -15.39 -8.17
C SER A 115 0.15 -15.60 -9.54
N HIS A 116 0.90 -15.42 -10.62
CA HIS A 116 0.47 -15.55 -12.01
C HIS A 116 -0.63 -14.55 -12.41
N ALA A 117 -0.73 -13.41 -11.72
CA ALA A 117 -1.58 -12.34 -12.17
C ALA A 117 -1.08 -11.80 -13.52
N PRO A 118 -1.99 -11.55 -14.50
CA PRO A 118 -1.60 -10.99 -15.79
C PRO A 118 -0.89 -9.64 -15.61
N GLU A 119 0.22 -9.44 -16.33
CA GLU A 119 1.06 -8.25 -16.22
C GLU A 119 0.29 -6.95 -16.44
N GLU A 120 -0.58 -6.93 -17.43
CA GLU A 120 -1.44 -5.76 -17.73
C GLU A 120 -2.33 -5.42 -16.53
N VAL A 121 -2.91 -6.42 -15.89
CA VAL A 121 -3.75 -6.26 -14.70
C VAL A 121 -2.94 -5.69 -13.54
N VAL A 122 -1.73 -6.21 -13.30
CA VAL A 122 -0.85 -5.71 -12.24
C VAL A 122 -0.39 -4.29 -12.56
N SER A 123 0.00 -4.00 -13.80
CA SER A 123 0.42 -2.67 -14.26
C SER A 123 -0.66 -1.62 -14.02
N ASP A 124 -1.90 -1.91 -14.41
CA ASP A 124 -3.04 -1.01 -14.19
C ASP A 124 -3.38 -0.87 -12.70
N TYR A 125 -3.35 -1.99 -11.96
CA TYR A 125 -3.67 -2.01 -10.53
C TYR A 125 -2.71 -1.16 -9.70
N VAL A 126 -1.41 -1.25 -9.97
CA VAL A 126 -0.38 -0.48 -9.24
C VAL A 126 -0.03 0.85 -9.90
N SER A 127 -0.64 1.17 -11.04
CA SER A 127 -0.35 2.39 -11.83
C SER A 127 1.16 2.52 -12.15
N THR A 128 1.71 1.48 -12.76
CA THR A 128 3.12 1.42 -13.16
C THR A 128 3.24 1.25 -14.68
N ASP A 129 4.22 1.91 -15.28
CA ASP A 129 4.53 1.78 -16.71
C ASP A 129 5.00 0.35 -17.05
N SER A 130 4.61 -0.15 -18.22
CA SER A 130 5.01 -1.46 -18.75
C SER A 130 6.53 -1.70 -18.77
N ARG A 131 7.32 -0.63 -18.99
CA ARG A 131 8.79 -0.70 -18.95
C ARG A 131 9.33 -1.11 -17.58
N TRP A 132 8.68 -0.71 -16.49
CA TRP A 132 9.03 -1.12 -15.14
C TRP A 132 8.62 -2.56 -14.87
N MET A 133 7.50 -3.02 -15.46
CA MET A 133 7.03 -4.38 -15.32
C MET A 133 8.05 -5.42 -15.83
N THR A 134 8.72 -5.12 -16.93
CA THR A 134 9.81 -5.97 -17.46
C THR A 134 10.93 -6.18 -16.43
N ARG A 135 11.34 -5.08 -15.75
CA ARG A 135 12.36 -5.18 -14.68
C ARG A 135 11.91 -6.02 -13.49
N TYR A 136 10.63 -5.95 -13.12
CA TYR A 136 10.09 -6.79 -12.06
C TYR A 136 10.08 -8.27 -12.46
N LYS A 137 9.75 -8.59 -13.70
CA LYS A 137 9.81 -9.96 -14.22
C LYS A 137 11.22 -10.53 -14.18
N GLU A 138 12.20 -9.77 -14.61
CA GLU A 138 13.61 -10.17 -14.59
C GLU A 138 14.12 -10.41 -13.16
N ALA A 139 13.62 -9.63 -12.18
CA ALA A 139 13.98 -9.80 -10.78
C ALA A 139 13.21 -10.93 -10.06
N ALA A 140 12.06 -11.35 -10.57
CA ALA A 140 11.21 -12.36 -9.94
C ALA A 140 11.89 -13.75 -9.76
N PRO A 141 12.71 -14.27 -10.70
CA PRO A 141 13.43 -15.52 -10.52
C PRO A 141 14.47 -15.48 -9.41
N SER A 142 15.13 -14.35 -9.19
CA SER A 142 16.19 -14.21 -8.18
C SER A 142 15.67 -14.31 -6.75
N LEU A 143 14.39 -14.05 -6.52
CA LEU A 143 13.74 -14.24 -5.22
C LEU A 143 13.50 -15.72 -4.87
N ASN A 144 13.50 -16.60 -5.86
CA ASN A 144 13.37 -18.05 -5.64
C ASN A 144 14.66 -18.67 -5.09
N ALA A 145 15.80 -17.99 -5.21
CA ALA A 145 17.10 -18.47 -4.73
C ALA A 145 17.38 -18.07 -3.26
N ALA A 146 16.58 -17.21 -2.67
CA ALA A 146 16.74 -16.89 -1.26
C ALA A 146 16.14 -18.03 -0.41
N PRO A 147 16.91 -18.62 0.54
CA PRO A 147 16.37 -19.61 1.45
C PRO A 147 15.24 -18.96 2.26
N VAL A 148 14.08 -19.61 2.26
CA VAL A 148 13.00 -19.28 3.20
C VAL A 148 13.55 -19.61 4.59
N ILE A 149 13.99 -18.61 5.33
CA ILE A 149 14.24 -18.75 6.75
C ILE A 149 12.87 -18.88 7.39
N MET A 150 12.53 -20.12 7.71
CA MET A 150 11.37 -20.44 8.52
C MET A 150 11.61 -19.96 9.97
#